data_fd7341177ce08d11929b7a8f9ad8a68e
#
_entry.id   fd7341177ce08d11929b7a8f9ad8a68e
#
_cell.length_a   1.000
_cell.length_b   1.000
_cell.length_c   1.000
_cell.angle_alpha   90.00
_cell.angle_beta   90.00
_cell.angle_gamma   90.00
#
_symmetry.space_group_name_H-M   'P 1'
#
loop_
_entity.id
_entity.type
_entity.pdbx_description
1 polymer ?
#
loop_
_entity_poly.entity_id
_entity_poly.type
_entity_poly.pdbx_seq_one_letter_code
_entity_poly.pdbx_strand_id
1 'polypeptide(L)'
;SIRLSVVHGMTQTVNNTMQLIIPNSYALLITETMGGAPPIGMEIRNVDFVEETEASFDIAARYAQPVLNIYGDDFSRNILEILFTEFCTPGALDVVKDSINPLYMPTGAYDRFIAARGHSPEEYAWRSAEFVRFKSSMDQVLAGGSCYREIISLARLNDIARRGVCRLPGLYFMERGYLDLDTEGCLAILNGYIEYQQNVPSFRLLILDDLAVLHQNNCWYLKQNLSLAVNYWSGREPVMVHSGQPMLLREFQTRFDKLWAQGVSAIGSRAGVISILRDVIKRLEKRQTEINQ
;
A
#
# COMPACT_ATOMS: atom_id res chain seq x y z
N SER A 1 -2.06 -18.30 -16.03
CA SER A 1 -1.65 -16.97 -15.56
C SER A 1 -2.55 -15.92 -16.19
N ILE A 2 -3.09 -15.04 -15.39
CA ILE A 2 -3.87 -13.90 -15.88
C ILE A 2 -2.87 -12.80 -16.23
N ARG A 3 -2.77 -12.42 -17.52
CA ARG A 3 -2.07 -11.18 -17.92
C ARG A 3 -3.10 -10.07 -17.95
N LEU A 4 -2.97 -9.10 -17.05
CA LEU A 4 -3.72 -7.86 -17.12
C LEU A 4 -2.84 -6.83 -17.86
N SER A 5 -3.20 -6.51 -19.08
CA SER A 5 -2.55 -5.43 -19.83
C SER A 5 -3.62 -4.38 -20.13
N VAL A 6 -3.42 -3.17 -19.64
CA VAL A 6 -4.29 -2.03 -19.96
C VAL A 6 -3.55 -1.18 -20.98
N VAL A 7 -4.13 -1.07 -22.17
CA VAL A 7 -3.56 -0.29 -23.28
C VAL A 7 -4.39 0.97 -23.44
N HIS A 8 -3.75 2.13 -23.33
CA HIS A 8 -4.36 3.41 -23.66
C HIS A 8 -3.86 3.83 -25.06
N GLY A 9 -4.73 3.71 -26.05
CA GLY A 9 -4.44 4.18 -27.41
C GLY A 9 -4.86 5.65 -27.56
N MET A 10 -3.95 6.53 -27.95
CA MET A 10 -4.29 7.87 -28.43
C MET A 10 -4.87 7.78 -29.85
N THR A 11 -6.07 7.28 -29.99
CA THR A 11 -6.87 7.52 -31.19
C THR A 11 -8.01 8.46 -30.81
N GLN A 12 -8.15 9.54 -31.55
CA GLN A 12 -9.20 10.55 -31.39
C GLN A 12 -10.63 10.04 -31.65
N THR A 13 -10.86 8.75 -31.67
CA THR A 13 -12.17 8.12 -31.79
C THR A 13 -12.65 7.64 -30.43
N VAL A 14 -13.43 8.34 -29.90
CA VAL A 14 -14.55 8.50 -29.00
C VAL A 14 -15.13 7.24 -28.30
N ASN A 15 -14.55 6.09 -28.37
CA ASN A 15 -15.08 4.91 -27.68
C ASN A 15 -14.03 4.40 -26.65
N ASN A 16 -14.23 4.75 -25.38
CA ASN A 16 -13.52 4.12 -24.28
C ASN A 16 -14.00 2.67 -24.17
N THR A 17 -13.30 1.76 -24.82
CA THR A 17 -13.60 0.34 -24.72
C THR A 17 -12.53 -0.31 -23.82
N MET A 18 -12.97 -0.89 -22.73
CA MET A 18 -12.14 -1.76 -21.88
C MET A 18 -12.26 -3.19 -22.42
N GLN A 19 -11.15 -3.88 -22.58
CA GLN A 19 -11.12 -5.27 -22.98
C GLN A 19 -10.49 -6.11 -21.88
N LEU A 20 -11.17 -7.16 -21.45
CA LEU A 20 -10.64 -8.20 -20.60
C LEU A 20 -10.63 -9.49 -21.38
N ILE A 21 -9.44 -10.03 -21.65
CA ILE A 21 -9.28 -11.27 -22.41
C ILE A 21 -8.71 -12.34 -21.50
N ILE A 22 -9.39 -13.47 -21.41
CA ILE A 22 -8.86 -14.68 -20.78
C ILE A 22 -8.53 -15.65 -21.91
N PRO A 23 -7.24 -15.86 -22.22
CA PRO A 23 -6.81 -16.69 -23.35
C PRO A 23 -7.51 -18.04 -23.36
N ASN A 24 -7.92 -18.50 -24.53
CA ASN A 24 -8.61 -19.77 -24.78
C ASN A 24 -9.94 -19.94 -24.00
N SER A 25 -10.53 -18.88 -23.47
CA SER A 25 -11.74 -18.96 -22.66
C SER A 25 -12.81 -17.97 -23.10
N TYR A 26 -12.62 -16.69 -22.81
CA TYR A 26 -13.56 -15.65 -23.19
C TYR A 26 -12.92 -14.26 -23.26
N ALA A 27 -13.59 -13.34 -23.95
CA ALA A 27 -13.28 -11.92 -23.90
C ALA A 27 -14.50 -11.14 -23.43
N LEU A 28 -14.28 -10.13 -22.59
CA LEU A 28 -15.29 -9.17 -22.17
C LEU A 28 -14.91 -7.80 -22.72
N LEU A 29 -15.78 -7.25 -23.54
CA LEU A 29 -15.68 -5.89 -24.08
C LEU A 29 -16.64 -5.00 -23.33
N ILE A 30 -16.16 -3.94 -22.71
CA ILE A 30 -16.98 -2.95 -22.00
C ILE A 30 -16.79 -1.61 -22.70
N THR A 31 -17.85 -1.07 -23.25
CA THR A 31 -17.83 0.23 -23.93
C THR A 31 -18.57 1.25 -23.10
N GLU A 32 -17.91 2.34 -22.73
CA GLU A 32 -18.55 3.48 -22.08
C GLU A 32 -19.45 4.19 -23.12
N THR A 33 -20.66 4.49 -22.68
CA THR A 33 -21.61 5.24 -23.48
C THR A 33 -21.52 6.73 -23.16
N MET A 34 -21.57 7.58 -24.18
CA MET A 34 -21.63 9.03 -23.99
C MET A 34 -22.95 9.43 -23.29
N GLY A 35 -22.88 10.47 -22.45
CA GLY A 35 -24.07 11.06 -21.83
C GLY A 35 -24.52 10.43 -20.52
N GLY A 36 -23.66 9.62 -19.85
CA GLY A 36 -23.97 9.07 -18.53
C GLY A 36 -24.90 7.86 -18.54
N ALA A 37 -25.15 7.28 -19.70
CA ALA A 37 -25.84 6.00 -19.79
C ALA A 37 -24.92 4.86 -19.24
N PRO A 38 -25.50 3.76 -18.73
CA PRO A 38 -24.69 2.64 -18.21
C PRO A 38 -23.81 2.04 -19.32
N PRO A 39 -22.59 1.58 -18.99
CA PRO A 39 -21.70 0.96 -19.95
C PRO A 39 -22.33 -0.30 -20.54
N ILE A 40 -22.04 -0.57 -21.81
CA ILE A 40 -22.49 -1.78 -22.49
C ILE A 40 -21.34 -2.81 -22.42
N GLY A 41 -21.65 -3.97 -21.82
CA GLY A 41 -20.74 -5.12 -21.78
C GLY A 41 -21.15 -6.18 -22.78
N MET A 42 -20.17 -6.74 -23.53
CA MET A 42 -20.36 -7.88 -24.42
C MET A 42 -19.40 -8.99 -24.03
N GLU A 43 -19.92 -10.15 -23.68
CA GLU A 43 -19.15 -11.36 -23.42
C GLU A 43 -19.05 -12.20 -24.71
N ILE A 44 -17.84 -12.59 -25.05
CA ILE A 44 -17.52 -13.39 -26.26
C ILE A 44 -16.90 -14.69 -25.78
N ARG A 45 -17.53 -15.82 -26.14
CA ARG A 45 -17.07 -17.18 -25.78
C ARG A 45 -16.66 -18.01 -26.98
N ASN A 46 -16.79 -17.48 -28.20
CA ASN A 46 -16.29 -18.15 -29.39
C ASN A 46 -14.76 -18.11 -29.37
N VAL A 47 -14.12 -19.29 -29.36
CA VAL A 47 -12.65 -19.43 -29.19
C VAL A 47 -11.91 -18.74 -30.31
N ASP A 48 -12.34 -18.92 -31.56
CA ASP A 48 -11.66 -18.31 -32.73
C ASP A 48 -11.70 -16.78 -32.63
N PHE A 49 -12.83 -16.22 -32.17
CA PHE A 49 -12.95 -14.78 -31.99
C PHE A 49 -12.17 -14.26 -30.81
N VAL A 50 -12.02 -15.07 -29.74
CA VAL A 50 -11.16 -14.74 -28.58
C VAL A 50 -9.70 -14.70 -29.02
N GLU A 51 -9.24 -15.67 -29.83
CA GLU A 51 -7.89 -15.72 -30.41
C GLU A 51 -7.61 -14.52 -31.33
N GLU A 52 -8.54 -14.16 -32.20
CA GLU A 52 -8.42 -12.96 -33.04
C GLU A 52 -8.35 -11.67 -32.23
N THR A 53 -9.16 -11.59 -31.17
CA THR A 53 -9.16 -10.44 -30.25
C THR A 53 -7.84 -10.35 -29.46
N GLU A 54 -7.30 -11.49 -29.02
CA GLU A 54 -6.00 -11.58 -28.36
C GLU A 54 -4.87 -11.16 -29.31
N ALA A 55 -4.87 -11.67 -30.53
CA ALA A 55 -3.87 -11.30 -31.56
C ALA A 55 -3.91 -9.78 -31.88
N SER A 56 -5.11 -9.22 -32.00
CA SER A 56 -5.32 -7.78 -32.22
C SER A 56 -4.82 -6.96 -31.02
N PHE A 57 -5.08 -7.42 -29.80
CA PHE A 57 -4.59 -6.82 -28.58
C PHE A 57 -3.06 -6.86 -28.51
N ASP A 58 -2.43 -7.99 -28.80
CA ASP A 58 -0.98 -8.13 -28.81
C ASP A 58 -0.29 -7.20 -29.82
N ILE A 59 -0.92 -6.98 -30.97
CA ILE A 59 -0.43 -6.00 -31.97
C ILE A 59 -0.52 -4.57 -31.36
N ALA A 60 -1.65 -4.21 -30.79
CA ALA A 60 -1.83 -2.89 -30.17
C ALA A 60 -0.89 -2.69 -28.98
N ALA A 61 -0.68 -3.71 -28.16
CA ALA A 61 0.20 -3.69 -26.98
C ALA A 61 1.68 -3.43 -27.33
N ARG A 62 2.14 -3.87 -28.53
CA ARG A 62 3.52 -3.60 -28.99
C ARG A 62 3.82 -2.11 -29.21
N TYR A 63 2.80 -1.31 -29.48
CA TYR A 63 2.92 0.12 -29.75
C TYR A 63 2.46 0.99 -28.57
N ALA A 64 1.95 0.37 -27.51
CA ALA A 64 1.44 1.07 -26.34
C ALA A 64 2.45 1.06 -25.21
N GLN A 65 2.42 2.12 -24.41
CA GLN A 65 3.14 2.13 -23.13
C GLN A 65 2.31 1.40 -22.06
N PRO A 66 2.92 0.58 -21.20
CA PRO A 66 2.20 -0.07 -20.13
C PRO A 66 1.60 0.97 -19.19
N VAL A 67 0.29 0.86 -18.94
CA VAL A 67 -0.43 1.68 -17.98
C VAL A 67 -0.10 1.23 -16.55
N LEU A 68 0.20 -0.06 -16.38
CA LEU A 68 0.54 -0.68 -15.11
C LEU A 68 1.87 -1.42 -15.24
N ASN A 69 2.74 -1.20 -14.27
CA ASN A 69 3.90 -2.05 -14.06
C ASN A 69 3.57 -3.03 -12.93
N ILE A 70 3.71 -4.32 -13.19
CA ILE A 70 3.44 -5.38 -12.22
C ILE A 70 4.77 -6.03 -11.85
N TYR A 71 5.11 -5.99 -10.58
CA TYR A 71 6.31 -6.57 -10.02
C TYR A 71 5.93 -7.80 -9.19
N GLY A 72 6.46 -8.95 -9.57
CA GLY A 72 6.28 -10.23 -8.89
C GLY A 72 7.62 -10.76 -8.35
N ASP A 73 8.19 -11.77 -9.01
CA ASP A 73 9.36 -12.53 -8.52
C ASP A 73 10.63 -11.69 -8.25
N ASP A 74 10.84 -10.59 -9.02
CA ASP A 74 11.93 -9.61 -8.78
C ASP A 74 11.51 -8.47 -7.81
N PHE A 75 10.55 -8.76 -6.98
CA PHE A 75 9.87 -7.84 -6.07
C PHE A 75 10.85 -7.01 -5.22
N SER A 76 11.92 -7.60 -4.77
CA SER A 76 12.71 -7.06 -3.68
C SER A 76 13.48 -5.78 -4.02
N ARG A 77 14.08 -5.68 -5.21
CA ARG A 77 14.89 -4.52 -5.59
C ARG A 77 14.05 -3.37 -6.12
N ASN A 78 13.14 -3.68 -7.02
CA ASN A 78 12.30 -2.67 -7.66
C ASN A 78 11.34 -2.00 -6.67
N ILE A 79 10.84 -2.75 -5.68
CA ILE A 79 9.99 -2.19 -4.63
C ILE A 79 10.73 -1.22 -3.73
N LEU A 80 11.97 -1.50 -3.37
CA LEU A 80 12.75 -0.55 -2.57
C LEU A 80 12.89 0.79 -3.27
N GLU A 81 13.20 0.78 -4.57
CA GLU A 81 13.34 2.00 -5.35
C GLU A 81 12.01 2.76 -5.45
N ILE A 82 10.89 2.03 -5.67
CA ILE A 82 9.56 2.62 -5.72
C ILE A 82 9.18 3.19 -4.35
N LEU A 83 9.28 2.41 -3.28
CA LEU A 83 8.96 2.89 -1.93
C LEU A 83 9.87 4.04 -1.51
N PHE A 84 11.16 3.96 -1.84
CA PHE A 84 12.08 5.06 -1.56
C PHE A 84 11.65 6.32 -2.31
N THR A 85 11.27 6.21 -3.57
CA THR A 85 10.74 7.33 -4.36
C THR A 85 9.47 7.90 -3.73
N GLU A 86 8.52 7.04 -3.35
CA GLU A 86 7.24 7.47 -2.76
C GLU A 86 7.43 8.22 -1.44
N PHE A 87 8.24 7.67 -0.53
CA PHE A 87 8.42 8.22 0.81
C PHE A 87 9.48 9.32 0.91
N CYS A 88 10.52 9.24 0.09
CA CYS A 88 11.73 10.06 0.25
C CYS A 88 11.87 11.19 -0.78
N THR A 89 10.87 11.41 -1.64
CA THR A 89 10.82 12.56 -2.53
C THR A 89 9.79 13.60 -2.05
N PRO A 90 10.01 14.89 -2.31
CA PRO A 90 9.03 15.94 -2.00
C PRO A 90 7.68 15.70 -2.65
N GLY A 91 6.60 16.16 -2.01
CA GLY A 91 5.22 16.04 -2.49
C GLY A 91 4.30 15.37 -1.49
N ALA A 92 3.00 15.54 -1.67
CA ALA A 92 2.02 14.93 -0.80
C ALA A 92 1.94 13.41 -1.04
N LEU A 93 1.89 12.63 0.02
CA LEU A 93 1.77 11.18 0.01
C LEU A 93 0.56 10.75 0.83
N ASP A 94 -0.35 10.02 0.20
CA ASP A 94 -1.55 9.46 0.80
C ASP A 94 -1.44 7.93 0.87
N VAL A 95 -1.60 7.37 2.05
CA VAL A 95 -1.44 5.93 2.28
C VAL A 95 -2.69 5.35 2.92
N VAL A 96 -3.13 4.22 2.41
CA VAL A 96 -4.16 3.40 3.06
C VAL A 96 -3.58 2.02 3.31
N LYS A 97 -3.63 1.58 4.58
CA LYS A 97 -3.09 0.27 4.99
C LYS A 97 -4.08 -0.46 5.89
N ASP A 98 -4.20 -1.76 5.69
CA ASP A 98 -4.92 -2.62 6.64
C ASP A 98 -4.15 -2.81 7.96
N SER A 99 -2.89 -2.41 8.04
CA SER A 99 -1.99 -2.74 9.14
C SER A 99 -1.14 -1.54 9.58
N ILE A 100 -0.40 -1.71 10.69
CA ILE A 100 0.59 -0.73 11.14
C ILE A 100 1.79 -0.70 10.19
N ASN A 101 2.50 0.43 10.16
CA ASN A 101 3.65 0.63 9.28
C ASN A 101 4.96 0.51 10.06
N PRO A 102 5.81 -0.48 9.73
CA PRO A 102 7.07 -0.70 10.43
C PRO A 102 8.07 0.46 10.32
N LEU A 103 7.87 1.38 9.38
CA LEU A 103 8.71 2.58 9.23
C LEU A 103 8.67 3.51 10.45
N TYR A 104 7.63 3.42 11.28
CA TYR A 104 7.54 4.21 12.51
C TYR A 104 8.28 3.59 13.69
N MET A 105 8.86 2.41 13.53
CA MET A 105 9.71 1.83 14.57
C MET A 105 10.91 2.76 14.84
N PRO A 106 11.23 3.09 16.11
CA PRO A 106 12.45 3.82 16.44
C PRO A 106 13.68 3.05 16.03
N THR A 107 14.74 3.72 15.59
CA THR A 107 15.96 3.08 15.06
C THR A 107 16.55 2.06 16.03
N GLY A 108 16.67 2.41 17.34
CA GLY A 108 17.19 1.47 18.33
C GLY A 108 16.29 0.25 18.57
N ALA A 109 14.98 0.36 18.38
CA ALA A 109 14.06 -0.79 18.43
C ALA A 109 14.21 -1.66 17.18
N TYR A 110 14.39 -1.04 16.03
CA TYR A 110 14.69 -1.74 14.78
C TYR A 110 16.00 -2.54 14.86
N ASP A 111 17.07 -1.94 15.38
CA ASP A 111 18.36 -2.62 15.55
C ASP A 111 18.25 -3.86 16.43
N ARG A 112 17.53 -3.76 17.55
CA ARG A 112 17.26 -4.94 18.40
C ARG A 112 16.44 -6.00 17.66
N PHE A 113 15.45 -5.56 16.92
CA PHE A 113 14.59 -6.45 16.15
C PHE A 113 15.36 -7.25 15.10
N ILE A 114 16.23 -6.62 14.30
CA ILE A 114 17.03 -7.33 13.28
C ILE A 114 18.17 -8.16 13.91
N ALA A 115 18.76 -7.72 15.03
CA ALA A 115 19.78 -8.46 15.75
C ALA A 115 19.28 -9.82 16.24
N ALA A 116 18.00 -9.89 16.66
CA ALA A 116 17.38 -11.13 17.12
C ALA A 116 17.13 -12.16 16.00
N ARG A 117 17.32 -11.79 14.72
CA ARG A 117 17.02 -12.63 13.54
C ARG A 117 18.19 -13.48 13.05
N GLY A 118 19.36 -13.35 13.62
CA GLY A 118 20.53 -14.17 13.30
C GLY A 118 21.12 -13.93 11.92
N HIS A 119 20.99 -12.72 11.39
CA HIS A 119 21.65 -12.30 10.15
C HIS A 119 23.18 -12.31 10.29
N SER A 120 23.90 -12.43 9.16
CA SER A 120 25.35 -12.21 9.16
C SER A 120 25.67 -10.76 9.59
N PRO A 121 26.88 -10.50 10.12
CA PRO A 121 27.28 -9.14 10.47
C PRO A 121 27.17 -8.15 9.32
N GLU A 122 27.48 -8.57 8.10
CA GLU A 122 27.40 -7.75 6.89
C GLU A 122 25.94 -7.45 6.53
N GLU A 123 25.08 -8.45 6.60
CA GLU A 123 23.66 -8.31 6.33
C GLU A 123 22.97 -7.43 7.37
N TYR A 124 23.32 -7.61 8.65
CA TYR A 124 22.84 -6.75 9.73
C TYR A 124 23.23 -5.28 9.49
N ALA A 125 24.52 -5.02 9.21
CA ALA A 125 25.01 -3.67 8.97
C ALA A 125 24.31 -3.00 7.77
N TRP A 126 24.11 -3.77 6.69
CA TRP A 126 23.41 -3.28 5.52
C TRP A 126 21.95 -2.94 5.84
N ARG A 127 21.21 -3.82 6.52
CA ARG A 127 19.79 -3.60 6.87
C ARG A 127 19.62 -2.40 7.78
N SER A 128 20.46 -2.26 8.80
CA SER A 128 20.45 -1.11 9.70
C SER A 128 20.73 0.19 8.95
N ALA A 129 21.74 0.22 8.08
CA ALA A 129 22.07 1.39 7.28
C ALA A 129 20.91 1.80 6.33
N GLU A 130 20.29 0.83 5.65
CA GLU A 130 19.14 1.10 4.75
C GLU A 130 17.92 1.64 5.51
N PHE A 131 17.62 1.09 6.68
CA PHE A 131 16.53 1.60 7.52
C PHE A 131 16.78 3.05 7.96
N VAL A 132 17.99 3.33 8.45
CA VAL A 132 18.39 4.68 8.86
C VAL A 132 18.32 5.65 7.67
N ARG A 133 18.83 5.26 6.51
CA ARG A 133 18.80 6.06 5.28
C ARG A 133 17.36 6.39 4.88
N PHE A 134 16.50 5.37 4.86
CA PHE A 134 15.10 5.54 4.50
C PHE A 134 14.38 6.49 5.46
N LYS A 135 14.51 6.22 6.77
CA LYS A 135 13.87 7.02 7.82
C LYS A 135 14.35 8.47 7.79
N SER A 136 15.64 8.71 7.71
CA SER A 136 16.22 10.04 7.63
C SER A 136 15.74 10.83 6.41
N SER A 137 15.65 10.17 5.26
CA SER A 137 15.15 10.81 4.03
C SER A 137 13.66 11.15 4.15
N MET A 138 12.84 10.26 4.70
CA MET A 138 11.43 10.51 4.98
C MET A 138 11.25 11.69 5.94
N ASP A 139 12.02 11.71 7.03
CA ASP A 139 11.98 12.78 8.03
C ASP A 139 12.37 14.14 7.42
N GLN A 140 13.37 14.19 6.54
CA GLN A 140 13.75 15.40 5.79
C GLN A 140 12.63 15.90 4.89
N VAL A 141 11.96 15.00 4.17
CA VAL A 141 10.83 15.36 3.29
C VAL A 141 9.66 15.92 4.10
N LEU A 142 9.37 15.32 5.26
CA LEU A 142 8.33 15.80 6.17
C LEU A 142 8.69 17.15 6.81
N ALA A 143 9.93 17.34 7.21
CA ALA A 143 10.44 18.61 7.73
C ALA A 143 10.41 19.72 6.67
N GLY A 144 10.58 19.37 5.38
CA GLY A 144 10.43 20.25 4.23
C GLY A 144 8.98 20.64 3.91
N GLY A 145 8.00 20.21 4.71
CA GLY A 145 6.60 20.59 4.58
C GLY A 145 5.78 19.71 3.63
N SER A 146 6.33 18.61 3.14
CA SER A 146 5.56 17.64 2.36
C SER A 146 4.50 16.99 3.24
N CYS A 147 3.24 16.98 2.78
CA CYS A 147 2.13 16.42 3.54
C CYS A 147 2.11 14.88 3.39
N TYR A 148 2.07 14.19 4.52
CA TYR A 148 1.89 12.74 4.57
C TYR A 148 0.62 12.41 5.36
N ARG A 149 -0.33 11.72 4.72
CA ARG A 149 -1.59 11.29 5.32
C ARG A 149 -1.67 9.77 5.27
N GLU A 150 -1.96 9.13 6.39
CA GLU A 150 -2.11 7.69 6.48
C GLU A 150 -3.44 7.31 7.12
N ILE A 151 -4.08 6.28 6.57
CA ILE A 151 -5.29 5.67 7.11
C ILE A 151 -4.99 4.22 7.46
N ILE A 152 -5.28 3.82 8.71
CA ILE A 152 -5.14 2.45 9.19
C ILE A 152 -6.45 1.91 9.77
N SER A 153 -6.55 0.57 9.88
CA SER A 153 -7.75 -0.12 10.34
C SER A 153 -7.80 -0.22 11.88
N LEU A 154 -8.91 0.22 12.48
CA LEU A 154 -9.19 0.01 13.90
C LEU A 154 -9.39 -1.48 14.22
N ALA A 155 -10.06 -2.21 13.35
CA ALA A 155 -10.22 -3.65 13.50
C ALA A 155 -8.87 -4.36 13.62
N ARG A 156 -7.88 -3.94 12.83
CA ARG A 156 -6.52 -4.48 12.91
C ARG A 156 -5.80 -4.08 14.19
N LEU A 157 -5.92 -2.86 14.63
CA LEU A 157 -5.37 -2.42 15.92
C LEU A 157 -5.94 -3.21 17.09
N ASN A 158 -7.25 -3.48 17.08
CA ASN A 158 -7.91 -4.32 18.07
C ASN A 158 -7.43 -5.79 18.01
N ASP A 159 -7.18 -6.32 16.81
CA ASP A 159 -6.62 -7.67 16.66
C ASP A 159 -5.19 -7.75 17.22
N ILE A 160 -4.35 -6.76 16.95
CA ILE A 160 -3.01 -6.64 17.54
C ILE A 160 -3.10 -6.59 19.07
N ALA A 161 -3.96 -5.74 19.63
CA ALA A 161 -4.15 -5.65 21.08
C ALA A 161 -4.59 -6.97 21.71
N ARG A 162 -5.43 -7.74 20.99
CA ARG A 162 -5.94 -9.04 21.44
C ARG A 162 -4.89 -10.15 21.34
N ARG A 163 -4.10 -10.18 20.26
CA ARG A 163 -3.13 -11.27 20.01
C ARG A 163 -1.77 -11.03 20.63
N GLY A 164 -1.37 -9.78 20.80
CA GLY A 164 -0.02 -9.39 21.22
C GLY A 164 1.04 -9.56 20.12
N VAL A 165 0.61 -9.90 18.91
CA VAL A 165 1.48 -10.13 17.75
C VAL A 165 0.87 -9.52 16.51
N CYS A 166 1.72 -9.14 15.55
CA CYS A 166 1.28 -8.65 14.26
C CYS A 166 2.12 -9.25 13.15
N ARG A 167 1.46 -9.80 12.13
CA ARG A 167 2.10 -10.22 10.91
C ARG A 167 1.89 -9.18 9.83
N LEU A 168 2.96 -8.63 9.32
CA LEU A 168 2.98 -7.58 8.31
C LEU A 168 3.67 -8.06 7.05
N PRO A 169 3.34 -7.49 5.88
CA PRO A 169 4.25 -7.53 4.76
C PRO A 169 5.60 -6.93 5.15
N GLY A 170 6.67 -7.69 4.95
CA GLY A 170 8.02 -7.22 5.22
C GLY A 170 8.43 -6.13 4.23
N LEU A 171 9.14 -5.14 4.71
CA LEU A 171 9.94 -4.29 3.83
C LEU A 171 11.25 -5.02 3.54
N TYR A 172 11.78 -4.88 2.34
CA TYR A 172 12.94 -5.65 1.89
C TYR A 172 14.16 -5.58 2.82
N PHE A 173 14.42 -4.40 3.39
CA PHE A 173 15.52 -4.23 4.36
C PHE A 173 15.17 -4.75 5.77
N MET A 174 13.92 -5.10 6.03
CA MET A 174 13.49 -5.72 7.29
C MET A 174 13.44 -7.24 7.17
N GLU A 175 12.67 -7.76 6.22
CA GLU A 175 12.47 -9.19 6.02
C GLU A 175 11.93 -9.44 4.62
N ARG A 176 12.37 -10.53 3.98
CA ARG A 176 11.72 -11.01 2.77
C ARG A 176 10.43 -11.75 3.15
N GLY A 177 9.33 -11.42 2.51
CA GLY A 177 8.04 -12.04 2.79
C GLY A 177 7.30 -11.36 3.95
N TYR A 178 7.03 -12.09 5.03
CA TYR A 178 6.30 -11.56 6.17
C TYR A 178 7.22 -11.22 7.34
N LEU A 179 6.91 -10.10 7.96
CA LEU A 179 7.50 -9.63 9.20
C LEU A 179 6.57 -10.03 10.35
N ASP A 180 6.99 -10.97 11.18
CA ASP A 180 6.29 -11.32 12.40
C ASP A 180 6.82 -10.45 13.55
N LEU A 181 5.96 -9.58 14.07
CA LEU A 181 6.25 -8.70 15.21
C LEU A 181 5.64 -9.32 16.46
N ASP A 182 6.43 -9.36 17.51
CA ASP A 182 5.98 -9.62 18.87
C ASP A 182 5.36 -8.37 19.52
N THR A 183 5.00 -8.49 20.79
CA THR A 183 4.41 -7.38 21.54
C THR A 183 5.35 -6.17 21.62
N GLU A 184 6.66 -6.39 21.81
CA GLU A 184 7.65 -5.30 21.88
C GLU A 184 7.74 -4.55 20.55
N GLY A 185 7.81 -5.27 19.43
CA GLY A 185 7.82 -4.67 18.10
C GLY A 185 6.54 -3.90 17.79
N CYS A 186 5.37 -4.43 18.18
CA CYS A 186 4.10 -3.73 18.03
C CYS A 186 4.06 -2.44 18.85
N LEU A 187 4.47 -2.50 20.12
CA LEU A 187 4.56 -1.33 21.02
C LEU A 187 5.50 -0.26 20.46
N ALA A 188 6.66 -0.67 19.93
CA ALA A 188 7.63 0.25 19.34
C ALA A 188 7.02 1.03 18.18
N ILE A 189 6.30 0.37 17.27
CA ILE A 189 5.65 1.03 16.13
C ILE A 189 4.52 1.96 16.60
N LEU A 190 3.66 1.52 17.52
CA LEU A 190 2.54 2.33 18.01
C LEU A 190 3.02 3.59 18.73
N ASN A 191 4.09 3.51 19.54
CA ASN A 191 4.72 4.67 20.13
C ASN A 191 5.33 5.60 19.08
N GLY A 192 5.95 5.06 18.03
CA GLY A 192 6.44 5.83 16.91
C GLY A 192 5.33 6.62 16.19
N TYR A 193 4.16 6.01 15.97
CA TYR A 193 2.99 6.75 15.45
C TYR A 193 2.58 7.92 16.35
N ILE A 194 2.55 7.71 17.67
CA ILE A 194 2.22 8.78 18.62
C ILE A 194 3.25 9.92 18.52
N GLU A 195 4.53 9.58 18.47
CA GLU A 195 5.63 10.54 18.33
C GLU A 195 5.47 11.40 17.06
N TYR A 196 5.23 10.74 15.90
CA TYR A 196 5.01 11.46 14.66
C TYR A 196 3.76 12.34 14.70
N GLN A 197 2.64 11.82 15.25
CA GLN A 197 1.42 12.59 15.40
C GLN A 197 1.59 13.82 16.32
N GLN A 198 2.46 13.76 17.31
CA GLN A 198 2.72 14.86 18.24
C GLN A 198 3.69 15.89 17.66
N ASN A 199 4.77 15.43 17.04
CA ASN A 199 5.95 16.24 16.75
C ASN A 199 6.08 16.64 15.29
N VAL A 200 5.40 15.97 14.35
CA VAL A 200 5.52 16.23 12.92
C VAL A 200 4.22 16.85 12.37
N PRO A 201 4.17 18.18 12.17
CA PRO A 201 2.95 18.86 11.72
C PRO A 201 2.43 18.38 10.36
N SER A 202 3.34 18.01 9.45
CA SER A 202 3.06 17.53 8.09
C SER A 202 2.59 16.07 8.04
N PHE A 203 2.75 15.31 9.12
CA PHE A 203 2.23 13.95 9.24
C PHE A 203 0.83 13.93 9.87
N ARG A 204 -0.08 13.15 9.29
CA ARG A 204 -1.43 12.94 9.82
C ARG A 204 -1.84 11.49 9.68
N LEU A 205 -2.21 10.87 10.79
CA LEU A 205 -2.80 9.54 10.87
C LEU A 205 -4.30 9.65 11.12
N LEU A 206 -5.09 8.82 10.44
CA LEU A 206 -6.48 8.51 10.78
C LEU A 206 -6.66 7.01 11.00
N ILE A 207 -7.66 6.68 11.82
CA ILE A 207 -8.02 5.31 12.14
C ILE A 207 -9.48 5.13 11.74
N LEU A 208 -9.78 4.16 10.88
CA LEU A 208 -11.15 3.86 10.45
C LEU A 208 -11.60 2.49 10.96
N ASP A 209 -12.88 2.39 11.35
CA ASP A 209 -13.49 1.15 11.85
C ASP A 209 -13.52 0.07 10.78
N ASP A 210 -13.94 0.44 9.58
CA ASP A 210 -14.08 -0.49 8.47
C ASP A 210 -13.31 0.00 7.25
N LEU A 211 -12.24 -0.72 6.93
CA LEU A 211 -11.54 -0.64 5.65
C LEU A 211 -11.92 -1.84 4.78
N ALA A 212 -13.22 -2.16 4.68
CA ALA A 212 -13.73 -3.25 3.83
C ALA A 212 -13.21 -3.20 2.38
N VAL A 213 -12.68 -2.06 1.99
CA VAL A 213 -12.00 -1.82 0.71
C VAL A 213 -10.63 -2.49 0.62
N LEU A 214 -10.03 -2.80 1.76
CA LEU A 214 -8.73 -3.46 1.84
C LEU A 214 -8.93 -4.87 2.34
N HIS A 215 -8.81 -5.86 1.46
CA HIS A 215 -8.57 -7.22 1.89
C HIS A 215 -7.27 -7.30 2.68
N GLN A 216 -7.17 -8.27 3.58
CA GLN A 216 -6.02 -8.45 4.47
C GLN A 216 -4.68 -8.28 3.75
N ASN A 217 -3.81 -7.45 4.34
CA ASN A 217 -2.46 -7.15 3.87
C ASN A 217 -2.34 -6.32 2.58
N ASN A 218 -3.39 -5.66 2.13
CA ASN A 218 -3.29 -4.73 1.02
C ASN A 218 -2.94 -3.32 1.51
N CYS A 219 -2.18 -2.62 0.72
CA CYS A 219 -1.92 -1.20 0.94
C CYS A 219 -1.75 -0.47 -0.38
N TRP A 220 -2.08 0.79 -0.39
CA TRP A 220 -1.82 1.70 -1.51
C TRP A 220 -1.09 2.93 -1.02
N TYR A 221 -0.18 3.35 -1.87
CA TYR A 221 0.62 4.54 -1.72
C TYR A 221 0.32 5.43 -2.91
N LEU A 222 -0.24 6.59 -2.67
CA LEU A 222 -0.57 7.57 -3.71
C LEU A 222 0.29 8.80 -3.53
N LYS A 223 1.31 8.95 -4.36
CA LYS A 223 2.07 10.19 -4.48
C LYS A 223 1.29 11.11 -5.40
N GLN A 224 0.77 12.20 -4.86
CA GLN A 224 -0.13 13.09 -5.61
C GLN A 224 0.49 13.55 -6.92
N ASN A 225 -0.26 13.39 -8.02
CA ASN A 225 0.12 13.75 -9.38
C ASN A 225 1.38 13.05 -9.94
N LEU A 226 1.92 12.05 -9.25
CA LEU A 226 3.13 11.36 -9.68
C LEU A 226 2.89 9.87 -9.91
N SER A 227 2.44 9.16 -8.89
CA SER A 227 2.39 7.69 -8.92
C SER A 227 1.40 7.10 -7.95
N LEU A 228 0.96 5.91 -8.27
CA LEU A 228 0.19 5.01 -7.42
C LEU A 228 0.93 3.68 -7.33
N ALA A 229 1.20 3.23 -6.12
CA ALA A 229 1.66 1.88 -5.87
C ALA A 229 0.63 1.13 -5.02
N VAL A 230 0.20 -0.04 -5.49
CA VAL A 230 -0.73 -0.92 -4.79
C VAL A 230 -0.02 -2.23 -4.49
N ASN A 231 0.16 -2.53 -3.23
CA ASN A 231 0.70 -3.81 -2.79
C ASN A 231 -0.44 -4.77 -2.48
N TYR A 232 -0.35 -5.94 -3.07
CA TYR A 232 -1.29 -7.03 -2.89
C TYR A 232 -0.54 -8.31 -2.51
N TRP A 233 -1.01 -9.00 -1.47
CA TRP A 233 -0.44 -10.26 -1.02
C TRP A 233 -1.36 -11.40 -1.40
N SER A 234 -0.99 -12.11 -2.47
CA SER A 234 -1.66 -13.32 -2.91
C SER A 234 -0.92 -14.54 -2.38
N GLY A 235 -1.38 -15.10 -1.27
CA GLY A 235 -0.77 -16.29 -0.69
C GLY A 235 0.62 -16.03 -0.09
N ARG A 236 1.67 -16.55 -0.72
CA ARG A 236 3.05 -16.46 -0.20
C ARG A 236 3.86 -15.31 -0.79
N GLU A 237 3.45 -14.79 -1.92
CA GLU A 237 4.24 -13.82 -2.66
C GLU A 237 3.54 -12.46 -2.76
N PRO A 238 4.27 -11.38 -2.50
CA PRO A 238 3.76 -10.04 -2.69
C PRO A 238 3.75 -9.67 -4.17
N VAL A 239 2.72 -8.97 -4.60
CA VAL A 239 2.64 -8.35 -5.91
C VAL A 239 2.47 -6.85 -5.73
N MET A 240 3.27 -6.06 -6.42
CA MET A 240 3.08 -4.62 -6.50
C MET A 240 2.61 -4.23 -7.88
N VAL A 241 1.57 -3.44 -7.94
CA VAL A 241 1.12 -2.75 -9.14
C VAL A 241 1.48 -1.28 -9.01
N HIS A 242 2.21 -0.75 -9.98
CA HIS A 242 2.64 0.64 -10.00
C HIS A 242 2.16 1.34 -11.27
N SER A 243 1.68 2.58 -11.15
CA SER A 243 1.17 3.36 -12.27
C SER A 243 1.38 4.85 -12.07
N GLY A 244 1.74 5.55 -13.14
CA GLY A 244 1.73 7.00 -13.24
C GLY A 244 0.54 7.58 -14.02
N GLN A 245 -0.48 6.77 -14.32
CA GLN A 245 -1.59 7.18 -15.18
C GLN A 245 -2.51 8.19 -14.48
N PRO A 246 -2.71 9.39 -15.05
CA PRO A 246 -3.46 10.47 -14.39
C PRO A 246 -4.91 10.10 -14.03
N MET A 247 -5.54 9.24 -14.82
CA MET A 247 -6.91 8.80 -14.56
C MET A 247 -6.98 7.91 -13.31
N LEU A 248 -6.06 6.95 -13.18
CA LEU A 248 -5.96 6.10 -11.99
C LEU A 248 -5.60 6.92 -10.74
N LEU A 249 -4.64 7.84 -10.88
CA LEU A 249 -4.25 8.70 -9.76
C LEU A 249 -5.45 9.52 -9.26
N ARG A 250 -6.25 10.10 -10.14
CA ARG A 250 -7.44 10.87 -9.76
C ARG A 250 -8.51 10.02 -9.09
N GLU A 251 -8.74 8.81 -9.59
CA GLU A 251 -9.72 7.91 -9.00
C GLU A 251 -9.32 7.49 -7.58
N PHE A 252 -8.08 7.09 -7.38
CA PHE A 252 -7.54 6.75 -6.06
C PHE A 252 -7.50 7.96 -5.12
N GLN A 253 -7.17 9.15 -5.63
CA GLN A 253 -7.24 10.39 -4.85
C GLN A 253 -8.66 10.67 -4.38
N THR A 254 -9.64 10.60 -5.28
CA THR A 254 -11.07 10.80 -4.94
C THR A 254 -11.53 9.80 -3.87
N ARG A 255 -11.11 8.55 -3.99
CA ARG A 255 -11.42 7.52 -3.01
C ARG A 255 -10.75 7.77 -1.66
N PHE A 256 -9.47 8.14 -1.67
CA PHE A 256 -8.75 8.52 -0.46
C PHE A 256 -9.42 9.68 0.27
N ASP A 257 -9.77 10.75 -0.45
CA ASP A 257 -10.39 11.94 0.14
C ASP A 257 -11.75 11.64 0.75
N LYS A 258 -12.54 10.73 0.16
CA LYS A 258 -13.79 10.23 0.76
C LYS A 258 -13.54 9.48 2.07
N LEU A 259 -12.59 8.55 2.10
CA LEU A 259 -12.20 7.82 3.31
C LEU A 259 -11.67 8.78 4.38
N TRP A 260 -10.85 9.74 3.98
CA TRP A 260 -10.30 10.75 4.87
C TRP A 260 -11.38 11.60 5.52
N ALA A 261 -12.35 12.07 4.74
CA ALA A 261 -13.48 12.85 5.24
C ALA A 261 -14.34 12.04 6.24
N GLN A 262 -14.56 10.75 5.98
CA GLN A 262 -15.25 9.85 6.92
C GLN A 262 -14.51 9.73 8.23
N GLY A 263 -13.19 9.52 8.20
CA GLY A 263 -12.35 9.41 9.39
C GLY A 263 -12.29 10.69 10.21
N VAL A 264 -12.20 11.84 9.56
CA VAL A 264 -12.24 13.16 10.23
C VAL A 264 -13.57 13.36 10.93
N SER A 265 -14.70 12.96 10.33
CA SER A 265 -16.00 13.06 10.95
C SER A 265 -16.18 12.13 12.16
N ALA A 266 -15.55 10.93 12.13
CA ALA A 266 -15.71 9.92 13.17
C ALA A 266 -14.79 10.16 14.38
N ILE A 267 -13.53 10.56 14.17
CA ILE A 267 -12.47 10.61 15.20
C ILE A 267 -12.03 12.06 15.45
N GLY A 268 -12.21 12.94 14.50
CA GLY A 268 -12.17 14.41 14.60
C GLY A 268 -10.80 15.06 14.81
N SER A 269 -9.83 14.46 15.49
CA SER A 269 -8.63 15.19 15.87
C SER A 269 -7.39 14.31 16.07
N ARG A 270 -6.20 14.92 15.98
CA ARG A 270 -4.92 14.28 16.39
C ARG A 270 -4.98 13.69 17.79
N ALA A 271 -5.62 14.41 18.74
CA ALA A 271 -5.78 13.95 20.11
C ALA A 271 -6.64 12.67 20.19
N GLY A 272 -7.70 12.58 19.40
CA GLY A 272 -8.55 11.38 19.30
C GLY A 272 -7.76 10.17 18.82
N VAL A 273 -6.98 10.33 17.74
CA VAL A 273 -6.11 9.26 17.22
C VAL A 273 -5.08 8.81 18.28
N ILE A 274 -4.42 9.75 18.95
CA ILE A 274 -3.46 9.45 20.01
C ILE A 274 -4.13 8.72 21.18
N SER A 275 -5.37 9.08 21.53
CA SER A 275 -6.14 8.41 22.58
C SER A 275 -6.39 6.94 22.22
N ILE A 276 -6.80 6.65 20.99
CA ILE A 276 -7.02 5.28 20.52
C ILE A 276 -5.71 4.47 20.55
N LEU A 277 -4.62 5.04 20.04
CA LEU A 277 -3.32 4.36 20.06
C LEU A 277 -2.86 4.04 21.49
N ARG A 278 -3.03 4.97 22.43
CA ARG A 278 -2.71 4.76 23.85
C ARG A 278 -3.57 3.67 24.51
N ASP A 279 -4.84 3.58 24.14
CA ASP A 279 -5.70 2.49 24.61
C ASP A 279 -5.22 1.12 24.10
N VAL A 280 -4.85 1.04 22.82
CA VAL A 280 -4.26 -0.18 22.24
C VAL A 280 -2.97 -0.56 22.97
N ILE A 281 -2.07 0.40 23.22
CA ILE A 281 -0.81 0.20 23.96
C ILE A 281 -1.09 -0.36 25.36
N LYS A 282 -1.98 0.27 26.13
CA LYS A 282 -2.35 -0.20 27.48
C LYS A 282 -2.85 -1.65 27.48
N ARG A 283 -3.66 -2.02 26.48
CA ARG A 283 -4.16 -3.40 26.36
C ARG A 283 -3.03 -4.39 26.04
N LEU A 284 -2.06 -4.00 25.21
CA LEU A 284 -0.88 -4.80 24.90
C LEU A 284 0.03 -5.00 26.13
N GLU A 285 0.31 -3.93 26.88
CA GLU A 285 1.13 -3.96 28.10
C GLU A 285 0.50 -4.84 29.19
N LYS A 286 -0.83 -4.72 29.38
CA LYS A 286 -1.57 -5.57 30.31
C LYS A 286 -1.44 -7.04 29.94
N ARG A 287 -1.63 -7.38 28.67
CA ARG A 287 -1.48 -8.74 28.19
C ARG A 287 -0.05 -9.29 28.40
N GLN A 288 0.98 -8.48 28.14
CA GLN A 288 2.37 -8.89 28.37
C GLN A 288 2.63 -9.21 29.84
N THR A 289 2.04 -8.45 30.74
CA THR A 289 2.14 -8.69 32.19
C THR A 289 1.46 -10.01 32.58
N GLU A 290 0.28 -10.30 32.02
CA GLU A 290 -0.49 -11.54 32.28
C GLU A 290 0.23 -12.81 31.77
N ILE A 291 1.02 -12.70 30.69
CA ILE A 291 1.80 -13.82 30.13
C ILE A 291 3.06 -14.12 30.99
N ASN A 292 3.63 -13.10 31.61
CA ASN A 292 4.85 -13.21 32.40
C ASN A 292 4.59 -13.61 33.87
N GLN A 293 3.33 -13.71 34.29
CA GLN A 293 2.88 -14.25 35.58
C GLN A 293 2.52 -15.72 35.49
#